data_188abd1d54c17abe991b12addeaff818
#
_entry.id   188abd1d54c17abe991b12addeaff818
#
_cell.length_a   1.000
_cell.length_b   1.000
_cell.length_c   1.000
_cell.angle_alpha   90.00
_cell.angle_beta   90.00
_cell.angle_gamma   90.00
#
_symmetry.space_group_name_H-M   'P 1'
#
loop_
_entity.id
_entity.type
_entity.pdbx_description
1 polymer ?
#
loop_
_entity_poly.entity_id
_entity_poly.type
_entity_poly.pdbx_seq_one_letter_code
_entity_poly.pdbx_strand_id
1 'polypeptide(L)'
;TKPGWVTKENLRERWVKYVPPLRLYLVISLLFFASLSFVLPERAGSLFKVTNSEGQEDSTIPIDEIELFPDGTLLTNWVNERLTAKIEKLNEMSPEMRDFAIYRGMIGSIPTTLLVAVPLFALGLKFFYLLRRRYFFDHFIFATHFYSAWLLVLGPSILINEAWLWIAGHAVYLPVHLFLALRRVYDQHWAITVIKMILLGFWQIFSSAVLLITVLLSAVFSV
;
A
#
# COMPACT_ATOMS: atom_id res chain seq x y z
N THR A 1 -25.05 1.08 -0.27
CA THR A 1 -24.75 -0.38 -0.25
C THR A 1 -24.29 -0.77 1.15
N LYS A 2 -24.77 -1.91 1.66
CA LYS A 2 -24.42 -2.37 3.02
C LYS A 2 -23.00 -2.97 3.00
N PRO A 3 -22.03 -2.48 3.82
CA PRO A 3 -20.65 -3.00 3.85
C PRO A 3 -20.58 -4.51 4.03
N GLY A 4 -19.71 -5.21 3.26
CA GLY A 4 -19.55 -6.66 3.31
C GLY A 4 -20.69 -7.50 2.72
N TRP A 5 -21.74 -6.87 2.20
CA TRP A 5 -22.86 -7.61 1.62
C TRP A 5 -22.46 -8.30 0.30
N VAL A 6 -21.80 -7.57 -0.59
CA VAL A 6 -21.30 -8.14 -1.86
C VAL A 6 -20.30 -9.26 -1.59
N THR A 7 -19.40 -9.09 -0.62
CA THR A 7 -18.47 -10.14 -0.20
C THR A 7 -19.21 -11.40 0.26
N LYS A 8 -20.23 -11.24 1.13
CA LYS A 8 -21.01 -12.37 1.65
C LYS A 8 -21.78 -13.10 0.55
N GLU A 9 -22.32 -12.39 -0.43
CA GLU A 9 -23.02 -12.98 -1.58
C GLU A 9 -22.04 -13.71 -2.53
N ASN A 10 -20.86 -13.14 -2.76
CA ASN A 10 -19.82 -13.82 -3.54
C ASN A 10 -19.37 -15.14 -2.85
N LEU A 11 -19.23 -15.15 -1.54
CA LEU A 11 -18.87 -16.35 -0.77
C LEU A 11 -19.98 -17.41 -0.72
N ARG A 12 -21.21 -17.08 -1.13
CA ARG A 12 -22.35 -18.01 -1.28
C ARG A 12 -22.48 -18.58 -2.70
N GLU A 13 -21.39 -18.50 -3.49
CA GLU A 13 -21.35 -19.02 -4.88
C GLU A 13 -22.32 -18.34 -5.86
N ARG A 14 -22.81 -17.14 -5.54
CA ARG A 14 -23.68 -16.37 -6.43
C ARG A 14 -22.89 -15.50 -7.41
N TRP A 15 -21.86 -16.08 -8.03
CA TRP A 15 -20.88 -15.43 -8.90
C TRP A 15 -21.49 -14.76 -10.16
N VAL A 16 -22.56 -15.32 -10.66
CA VAL A 16 -23.19 -14.89 -11.94
C VAL A 16 -23.85 -13.52 -11.82
N LYS A 17 -24.18 -13.09 -10.60
CA LYS A 17 -24.94 -11.86 -10.37
C LYS A 17 -24.07 -10.61 -10.14
N TYR A 18 -22.81 -10.79 -9.79
CA TYR A 18 -21.91 -9.69 -9.40
C TYR A 18 -20.60 -9.72 -10.18
N VAL A 19 -19.97 -8.54 -10.32
CA VAL A 19 -18.64 -8.43 -10.90
C VAL A 19 -17.66 -9.25 -10.06
N PRO A 20 -16.80 -10.11 -10.66
CA PRO A 20 -15.78 -10.82 -9.92
C PRO A 20 -14.91 -9.87 -9.08
N PRO A 21 -14.63 -10.21 -7.80
CA PRO A 21 -13.93 -9.31 -6.88
C PRO A 21 -12.61 -8.77 -7.41
N LEU A 22 -11.81 -9.64 -8.00
CA LEU A 22 -10.52 -9.27 -8.57
C LEU A 22 -10.68 -8.32 -9.78
N ARG A 23 -11.67 -8.56 -10.65
CA ARG A 23 -11.95 -7.66 -11.79
C ARG A 23 -12.38 -6.28 -11.30
N LEU A 24 -13.24 -6.22 -10.28
CA LEU A 24 -13.66 -4.97 -9.67
C LEU A 24 -12.45 -4.20 -9.12
N TYR A 25 -11.58 -4.86 -8.37
CA TYR A 25 -10.36 -4.28 -7.83
C TYR A 25 -9.44 -3.73 -8.93
N LEU A 26 -9.19 -4.53 -9.98
CA LEU A 26 -8.32 -4.12 -11.09
C LEU A 26 -8.89 -2.92 -11.86
N VAL A 27 -10.20 -2.86 -12.10
CA VAL A 27 -10.83 -1.70 -12.75
C VAL A 27 -10.71 -0.45 -11.88
N ILE A 28 -10.99 -0.57 -10.59
CA ILE A 28 -10.91 0.58 -9.66
C ILE A 28 -9.44 1.03 -9.51
N SER A 29 -8.49 0.11 -9.40
CA SER A 29 -7.07 0.45 -9.31
C SER A 29 -6.57 1.13 -10.59
N LEU A 30 -7.01 0.67 -11.77
CA LEU A 30 -6.69 1.32 -13.05
C LEU A 30 -7.21 2.76 -13.09
N LEU A 31 -8.48 2.97 -12.72
CA LEU A 31 -9.07 4.31 -12.66
C LEU A 31 -8.36 5.20 -11.63
N PHE A 32 -7.98 4.63 -10.49
CA PHE A 32 -7.20 5.33 -9.48
C PHE A 32 -5.85 5.79 -10.03
N PHE A 33 -5.07 4.90 -10.70
CA PHE A 33 -3.78 5.27 -11.28
C PHE A 33 -3.93 6.25 -12.45
N ALA A 34 -4.96 6.09 -13.27
CA ALA A 34 -5.26 7.06 -14.32
C ALA A 34 -5.53 8.46 -13.70
N SER A 35 -6.32 8.54 -12.64
CA SER A 35 -6.56 9.82 -11.95
C SER A 35 -5.31 10.39 -11.30
N LEU A 36 -4.46 9.54 -10.73
CA LEU A 36 -3.22 9.93 -10.08
C LEU A 36 -2.21 10.52 -11.07
N SER A 37 -2.15 10.00 -12.31
CA SER A 37 -1.24 10.48 -13.36
C SER A 37 -1.51 11.94 -13.77
N PHE A 38 -2.70 12.48 -13.51
CA PHE A 38 -3.00 13.90 -13.75
C PHE A 38 -2.54 14.82 -12.62
N VAL A 39 -2.46 14.33 -11.39
CA VAL A 39 -2.17 15.14 -10.19
C VAL A 39 -0.69 15.10 -9.79
N LEU A 40 -0.04 13.95 -9.98
CA LEU A 40 1.33 13.74 -9.53
C LEU A 40 2.36 14.66 -10.19
N PRO A 41 2.34 14.94 -11.52
CA PRO A 41 3.32 15.80 -12.15
C PRO A 41 3.31 17.21 -11.60
N GLU A 42 2.12 17.76 -11.34
CA GLU A 42 1.96 19.12 -10.81
C GLU A 42 2.47 19.23 -9.37
N ARG A 43 2.17 18.23 -8.54
CA ARG A 43 2.64 18.18 -7.14
C ARG A 43 4.12 17.88 -7.01
N ALA A 44 4.68 17.02 -7.87
CA ALA A 44 6.11 16.79 -7.90
C ALA A 44 6.86 18.09 -8.16
N GLY A 45 6.46 18.86 -9.17
CA GLY A 45 7.08 20.15 -9.47
C GLY A 45 7.04 21.16 -8.32
N SER A 46 6.02 21.10 -7.45
CA SER A 46 5.94 21.97 -6.27
C SER A 46 6.85 21.51 -5.13
N LEU A 47 7.00 20.19 -4.92
CA LEU A 47 7.88 19.62 -3.89
C LEU A 47 9.35 19.92 -4.20
N PHE A 48 9.78 19.78 -5.46
CA PHE A 48 11.15 20.10 -5.88
C PHE A 48 11.48 21.59 -5.75
N LYS A 49 10.49 22.49 -5.96
CA LYS A 49 10.69 23.94 -5.75
C LYS A 49 10.88 24.33 -4.28
N VAL A 50 10.24 23.61 -3.36
CA VAL A 50 10.36 23.88 -1.92
C VAL A 50 11.72 23.42 -1.37
N THR A 51 12.24 22.30 -1.87
CA THR A 51 13.54 21.75 -1.42
C THR A 51 14.72 22.64 -1.85
N ASN A 52 14.62 23.31 -2.99
CA ASN A 52 15.70 24.19 -3.49
C ASN A 52 15.78 25.56 -2.79
N SER A 53 14.83 25.89 -1.90
CA SER A 53 14.80 27.20 -1.21
C SER A 53 15.43 27.17 0.19
N GLU A 54 15.72 26.02 0.75
CA GLU A 54 16.31 25.88 2.08
C GLU A 54 17.66 25.13 2.01
N GLY A 55 18.74 25.89 1.75
CA GLY A 55 20.12 25.51 2.08
C GLY A 55 20.65 24.28 1.32
N GLN A 56 21.66 24.49 0.51
CA GLN A 56 22.58 23.45 0.04
C GLN A 56 23.32 22.82 1.23
N GLU A 57 22.71 21.90 1.94
CA GLU A 57 23.44 20.87 2.68
C GLU A 57 23.82 19.78 1.68
N ASP A 58 25.08 19.40 1.72
CA ASP A 58 25.67 18.32 0.92
C ASP A 58 24.92 17.00 1.27
N SER A 59 23.84 16.75 0.54
CA SER A 59 22.91 15.66 0.81
C SER A 59 23.36 14.36 0.14
N THR A 60 24.67 14.06 0.20
CA THR A 60 25.22 12.76 -0.18
C THR A 60 24.68 11.70 0.78
N ILE A 61 24.19 10.58 0.22
CA ILE A 61 23.75 9.43 1.01
C ILE A 61 25.04 8.78 1.55
N PRO A 62 25.27 8.72 2.88
CA PRO A 62 26.47 8.13 3.44
C PRO A 62 26.51 6.62 3.13
N ILE A 63 27.50 6.21 2.36
CA ILE A 63 27.67 4.80 1.93
C ILE A 63 28.18 3.96 3.09
N ASP A 64 28.99 4.53 3.96
CA ASP A 64 29.69 3.83 5.05
C ASP A 64 28.76 3.34 6.19
N GLU A 65 27.53 3.85 6.25
CA GLU A 65 26.53 3.49 7.27
C GLU A 65 25.45 2.52 6.77
N ILE A 66 25.48 2.10 5.50
CA ILE A 66 24.40 1.28 4.91
C ILE A 66 24.81 -0.19 4.87
N GLU A 67 25.04 -0.78 6.03
CA GLU A 67 24.98 -2.24 6.19
C GLU A 67 23.52 -2.65 6.51
N LEU A 68 22.72 -2.87 5.48
CA LEU A 68 21.32 -3.36 5.65
C LEU A 68 21.27 -4.75 6.31
N PHE A 69 22.30 -5.54 6.13
CA PHE A 69 22.39 -6.89 6.68
C PHE A 69 23.81 -7.13 7.19
N PRO A 70 23.98 -7.72 8.38
CA PRO A 70 25.29 -8.11 8.87
C PRO A 70 25.94 -9.11 7.92
N ASP A 71 27.23 -8.93 7.68
CA ASP A 71 28.05 -9.79 6.83
C ASP A 71 27.94 -11.26 7.27
N GLY A 72 27.77 -12.17 6.33
CA GLY A 72 27.81 -13.59 6.65
C GLY A 72 27.18 -14.57 5.67
N THR A 73 26.34 -14.12 4.75
CA THR A 73 25.80 -15.02 3.72
C THR A 73 26.06 -14.47 2.31
N LEU A 74 26.15 -15.37 1.32
CA LEU A 74 26.33 -14.99 -0.09
C LEU A 74 25.22 -14.04 -0.57
N LEU A 75 24.01 -14.17 -0.02
CA LEU A 75 22.85 -13.30 -0.35
C LEU A 75 23.02 -11.90 0.23
N THR A 76 23.49 -11.79 1.48
CA THR A 76 23.68 -10.48 2.13
C THR A 76 24.77 -9.67 1.44
N ASN A 77 25.90 -10.31 1.12
CA ASN A 77 27.01 -9.67 0.42
C ASN A 77 26.59 -9.22 -1.00
N TRP A 78 25.87 -10.06 -1.73
CA TRP A 78 25.36 -9.71 -3.06
C TRP A 78 24.37 -8.52 -3.01
N VAL A 79 23.47 -8.49 -2.00
CA VAL A 79 22.52 -7.37 -1.83
C VAL A 79 23.26 -6.08 -1.48
N ASN A 80 24.20 -6.15 -0.51
CA ASN A 80 24.97 -4.98 -0.07
C ASN A 80 25.81 -4.42 -1.23
N GLU A 81 26.52 -5.26 -2.00
CA GLU A 81 27.31 -4.86 -3.17
C GLU A 81 26.44 -4.16 -4.24
N ARG A 82 25.28 -4.74 -4.54
CA ARG A 82 24.32 -4.15 -5.49
C ARG A 82 23.76 -2.82 -5.01
N LEU A 83 23.46 -2.71 -3.74
CA LEU A 83 22.92 -1.49 -3.14
C LEU A 83 23.98 -0.39 -3.14
N THR A 84 25.21 -0.70 -2.71
CA THR A 84 26.33 0.24 -2.70
C THR A 84 26.58 0.82 -4.11
N ALA A 85 26.67 -0.04 -5.12
CA ALA A 85 26.87 0.39 -6.51
C ALA A 85 25.74 1.30 -7.02
N LYS A 86 24.49 1.09 -6.56
CA LYS A 86 23.35 1.93 -6.94
C LYS A 86 23.35 3.28 -6.21
N ILE A 87 23.74 3.30 -4.95
CA ILE A 87 23.86 4.53 -4.16
C ILE A 87 25.01 5.38 -4.70
N GLU A 88 26.14 4.77 -5.05
CA GLU A 88 27.26 5.46 -5.68
C GLU A 88 26.82 6.16 -6.98
N LYS A 89 26.08 5.45 -7.83
CA LYS A 89 25.50 6.02 -9.05
C LYS A 89 24.52 7.17 -8.76
N LEU A 90 23.73 7.07 -7.69
CA LEU A 90 22.85 8.16 -7.27
C LEU A 90 23.63 9.37 -6.75
N ASN A 91 24.74 9.14 -6.04
CA ASN A 91 25.61 10.22 -5.53
C ASN A 91 26.39 10.94 -6.65
N GLU A 92 26.62 10.28 -7.79
CA GLU A 92 27.21 10.93 -8.99
C GLU A 92 26.24 11.87 -9.70
N MET A 93 24.93 11.76 -9.44
CA MET A 93 23.90 12.62 -10.04
C MET A 93 23.83 13.97 -9.32
N SER A 94 23.40 15.01 -10.05
CA SER A 94 23.01 16.25 -9.39
C SER A 94 21.85 16.00 -8.41
N PRO A 95 21.74 16.74 -7.30
CA PRO A 95 20.66 16.57 -6.32
C PRO A 95 19.26 16.50 -6.95
N GLU A 96 18.99 17.38 -7.91
CA GLU A 96 17.69 17.43 -8.62
C GLU A 96 17.43 16.17 -9.45
N MET A 97 18.44 15.67 -10.16
CA MET A 97 18.30 14.43 -10.95
C MET A 97 18.13 13.20 -10.07
N ARG A 98 18.84 13.15 -8.94
CA ARG A 98 18.73 12.08 -7.95
C ARG A 98 17.32 12.01 -7.35
N ASP A 99 16.80 13.15 -6.87
CA ASP A 99 15.47 13.25 -6.29
C ASP A 99 14.39 12.85 -7.32
N PHE A 100 14.53 13.30 -8.55
CA PHE A 100 13.64 12.90 -9.65
C PHE A 100 13.71 11.39 -9.94
N ALA A 101 14.90 10.79 -9.96
CA ALA A 101 15.08 9.36 -10.20
C ALA A 101 14.45 8.52 -9.09
N ILE A 102 14.69 8.88 -7.83
CA ILE A 102 14.07 8.21 -6.66
C ILE A 102 12.55 8.34 -6.71
N TYR A 103 12.04 9.54 -6.90
CA TYR A 103 10.61 9.81 -7.02
C TYR A 103 9.96 8.98 -8.13
N ARG A 104 10.55 8.95 -9.31
CA ARG A 104 10.06 8.16 -10.44
C ARG A 104 10.04 6.66 -10.11
N GLY A 105 11.08 6.14 -9.46
CA GLY A 105 11.15 4.75 -9.02
C GLY A 105 10.06 4.41 -8.00
N MET A 106 9.83 5.29 -7.03
CA MET A 106 8.75 5.14 -6.04
C MET A 106 7.37 5.09 -6.71
N ILE A 107 7.07 6.06 -7.58
CA ILE A 107 5.78 6.10 -8.29
C ILE A 107 5.58 4.86 -9.16
N GLY A 108 6.62 4.42 -9.87
CA GLY A 108 6.57 3.24 -10.72
C GLY A 108 6.29 1.94 -9.97
N SER A 109 6.65 1.87 -8.69
CA SER A 109 6.42 0.69 -7.84
C SER A 109 5.05 0.64 -7.14
N ILE A 110 4.30 1.76 -7.10
CA ILE A 110 2.99 1.81 -6.42
C ILE A 110 1.99 0.77 -6.95
N PRO A 111 1.80 0.56 -8.26
CA PRO A 111 0.84 -0.43 -8.78
C PRO A 111 1.15 -1.85 -8.29
N THR A 112 2.42 -2.25 -8.36
CA THR A 112 2.87 -3.56 -7.89
C THR A 112 2.70 -3.71 -6.39
N THR A 113 3.02 -2.67 -5.63
CA THR A 113 2.87 -2.63 -4.17
C THR A 113 1.41 -2.81 -3.75
N LEU A 114 0.48 -2.12 -4.41
CA LEU A 114 -0.95 -2.28 -4.14
C LEU A 114 -1.46 -3.68 -4.51
N LEU A 115 -0.94 -4.28 -5.57
CA LEU A 115 -1.29 -5.65 -5.94
C LEU A 115 -0.84 -6.66 -4.87
N VAL A 116 0.36 -6.46 -4.29
CA VAL A 116 0.91 -7.30 -3.21
C VAL A 116 0.23 -7.04 -1.87
N ALA A 117 -0.23 -5.81 -1.61
CA ALA A 117 -0.92 -5.46 -0.37
C ALA A 117 -2.21 -6.28 -0.14
N VAL A 118 -2.95 -6.61 -1.22
CA VAL A 118 -4.19 -7.39 -1.12
C VAL A 118 -3.98 -8.79 -0.56
N PRO A 119 -3.09 -9.65 -1.12
CA PRO A 119 -2.82 -10.96 -0.55
C PRO A 119 -2.18 -10.88 0.83
N LEU A 120 -1.38 -9.86 1.11
CA LEU A 120 -0.76 -9.66 2.42
C LEU A 120 -1.81 -9.36 3.50
N PHE A 121 -2.80 -8.54 3.20
CA PHE A 121 -3.95 -8.31 4.09
C PHE A 121 -4.81 -9.57 4.25
N ALA A 122 -5.01 -10.34 3.17
CA ALA A 122 -5.72 -11.61 3.21
C ALA A 122 -5.01 -12.65 4.10
N LEU A 123 -3.66 -12.66 4.11
CA LEU A 123 -2.86 -13.48 5.04
C LEU A 123 -3.11 -13.10 6.49
N GLY A 124 -3.14 -11.80 6.81
CA GLY A 124 -3.50 -11.31 8.15
C GLY A 124 -4.90 -11.76 8.56
N LEU A 125 -5.88 -11.63 7.67
CA LEU A 125 -7.22 -12.17 7.90
C LEU A 125 -7.18 -13.68 8.14
N LYS A 126 -6.48 -14.45 7.30
CA LYS A 126 -6.34 -15.90 7.48
C LYS A 126 -5.73 -16.25 8.83
N PHE A 127 -4.71 -15.52 9.26
CA PHE A 127 -4.04 -15.72 10.54
C PHE A 127 -5.01 -15.47 11.73
N PHE A 128 -5.71 -14.35 11.77
CA PHE A 128 -6.62 -14.02 12.87
C PHE A 128 -7.96 -14.81 12.84
N TYR A 129 -8.24 -15.46 11.71
CA TYR A 129 -9.43 -16.30 11.52
C TYR A 129 -9.09 -17.78 11.28
N LEU A 130 -7.90 -18.25 11.71
CA LEU A 130 -7.45 -19.66 11.57
C LEU A 130 -8.46 -20.68 12.09
N LEU A 131 -9.10 -20.38 13.24
CA LEU A 131 -10.10 -21.27 13.85
C LEU A 131 -11.42 -21.34 13.09
N ARG A 132 -11.63 -20.47 12.09
CA ARG A 132 -12.77 -20.54 11.20
C ARG A 132 -12.42 -21.42 10.00
N ARG A 133 -13.30 -22.37 9.66
CA ARG A 133 -13.15 -23.24 8.47
C ARG A 133 -13.42 -22.44 7.20
N ARG A 134 -12.51 -21.50 6.88
CA ARG A 134 -12.54 -20.66 5.68
C ARG A 134 -11.24 -20.85 4.91
N TYR A 135 -11.34 -20.91 3.59
CA TYR A 135 -10.18 -21.00 2.71
C TYR A 135 -9.48 -19.63 2.62
N PHE A 136 -8.20 -19.64 2.25
CA PHE A 136 -7.46 -18.40 1.99
C PHE A 136 -8.16 -17.51 0.97
N PHE A 137 -8.75 -18.13 -0.06
CA PHE A 137 -9.47 -17.44 -1.12
C PHE A 137 -10.68 -16.64 -0.61
N ASP A 138 -11.36 -17.09 0.43
CA ASP A 138 -12.47 -16.34 1.06
C ASP A 138 -11.96 -15.01 1.65
N HIS A 139 -10.80 -15.06 2.30
CA HIS A 139 -10.15 -13.88 2.86
C HIS A 139 -9.61 -12.96 1.76
N PHE A 140 -9.14 -13.53 0.66
CA PHE A 140 -8.68 -12.77 -0.51
C PHE A 140 -9.84 -12.03 -1.19
N ILE A 141 -11.01 -12.66 -1.34
CA ILE A 141 -12.23 -12.00 -1.83
C ILE A 141 -12.62 -10.82 -0.92
N PHE A 142 -12.53 -11.01 0.40
CA PHE A 142 -12.79 -9.92 1.34
C PHE A 142 -11.79 -8.77 1.16
N ALA A 143 -10.50 -9.09 1.08
CA ALA A 143 -9.43 -8.13 0.91
C ALA A 143 -9.61 -7.30 -0.37
N THR A 144 -9.90 -7.93 -1.51
CA THR A 144 -10.13 -7.23 -2.77
C THR A 144 -11.29 -6.23 -2.71
N HIS A 145 -12.40 -6.59 -2.08
CA HIS A 145 -13.52 -5.66 -1.87
C HIS A 145 -13.15 -4.51 -0.93
N PHE A 146 -12.43 -4.80 0.16
CA PHE A 146 -12.00 -3.78 1.11
C PHE A 146 -11.03 -2.78 0.46
N TYR A 147 -10.02 -3.27 -0.27
CA TYR A 147 -9.07 -2.39 -0.99
C TYR A 147 -9.74 -1.62 -2.12
N SER A 148 -10.74 -2.20 -2.80
CA SER A 148 -11.56 -1.46 -3.77
C SER A 148 -12.30 -0.28 -3.12
N ALA A 149 -12.90 -0.50 -1.96
CA ALA A 149 -13.56 0.57 -1.20
C ALA A 149 -12.54 1.62 -0.71
N TRP A 150 -11.36 1.17 -0.28
CA TRP A 150 -10.27 2.05 0.14
C TRP A 150 -9.78 2.95 -1.01
N LEU A 151 -9.54 2.40 -2.19
CA LEU A 151 -9.12 3.18 -3.37
C LEU A 151 -10.18 4.19 -3.81
N LEU A 152 -11.48 3.84 -3.69
CA LEU A 152 -12.59 4.75 -3.96
C LEU A 152 -12.65 5.93 -2.99
N VAL A 153 -12.13 5.78 -1.77
CA VAL A 153 -12.01 6.88 -0.79
C VAL A 153 -10.71 7.65 -1.02
N LEU A 154 -9.61 6.94 -1.27
CA LEU A 154 -8.28 7.51 -1.44
C LEU A 154 -8.21 8.43 -2.67
N GLY A 155 -8.79 8.00 -3.81
CA GLY A 155 -8.77 8.76 -5.05
C GLY A 155 -9.33 10.19 -4.88
N PRO A 156 -10.58 10.37 -4.47
CA PRO A 156 -11.14 11.69 -4.19
C PRO A 156 -10.36 12.47 -3.13
N SER A 157 -9.85 11.81 -2.08
CA SER A 157 -9.05 12.49 -1.04
C SER A 157 -7.77 13.10 -1.60
N ILE A 158 -7.12 12.42 -2.56
CA ILE A 158 -5.93 12.93 -3.23
C ILE A 158 -6.30 14.03 -4.24
N LEU A 159 -7.36 13.83 -5.03
CA LEU A 159 -7.76 14.79 -6.08
C LEU A 159 -8.20 16.13 -5.50
N ILE A 160 -9.08 16.10 -4.50
CA ILE A 160 -9.67 17.29 -3.88
C ILE A 160 -8.70 17.90 -2.86
N ASN A 161 -7.90 17.07 -2.17
CA ASN A 161 -6.88 17.46 -1.19
C ASN A 161 -7.40 18.28 0.01
N GLU A 162 -8.62 18.02 0.43
CA GLU A 162 -9.23 18.67 1.59
C GLU A 162 -9.05 17.83 2.86
N ALA A 163 -8.58 18.45 3.95
CA ALA A 163 -8.28 17.75 5.21
C ALA A 163 -9.52 17.02 5.78
N TRP A 164 -10.71 17.58 5.64
CA TRP A 164 -11.93 16.94 6.12
C TRP A 164 -12.27 15.64 5.36
N LEU A 165 -11.94 15.52 4.06
CA LEU A 165 -12.10 14.29 3.29
C LEU A 165 -11.16 13.19 3.79
N TRP A 166 -9.91 13.55 4.15
CA TRP A 166 -8.97 12.61 4.75
C TRP A 166 -9.48 12.08 6.08
N ILE A 167 -9.96 12.96 6.96
CA ILE A 167 -10.50 12.58 8.26
C ILE A 167 -11.79 11.77 8.10
N ALA A 168 -12.78 12.28 7.36
CA ALA A 168 -14.05 11.60 7.17
C ALA A 168 -13.91 10.25 6.45
N GLY A 169 -13.05 10.17 5.44
CA GLY A 169 -12.83 8.96 4.66
C GLY A 169 -12.00 7.93 5.42
N HIS A 170 -10.81 8.30 5.89
CA HIS A 170 -9.84 7.34 6.41
C HIS A 170 -9.98 7.09 7.92
N ALA A 171 -10.26 8.13 8.71
CA ALA A 171 -10.40 7.97 10.17
C ALA A 171 -11.81 7.53 10.60
N VAL A 172 -12.85 7.79 9.81
CA VAL A 172 -14.23 7.45 10.18
C VAL A 172 -14.81 6.37 9.27
N TYR A 173 -14.94 6.66 7.96
CA TYR A 173 -15.63 5.75 7.05
C TYR A 173 -14.97 4.37 6.93
N LEU A 174 -13.65 4.32 6.70
CA LEU A 174 -12.97 3.05 6.48
C LEU A 174 -12.95 2.13 7.72
N PRO A 175 -12.68 2.61 8.96
CA PRO A 175 -12.81 1.76 10.15
C PRO A 175 -14.24 1.26 10.37
N VAL A 176 -15.25 2.11 10.18
CA VAL A 176 -16.66 1.71 10.29
C VAL A 176 -17.03 0.70 9.20
N HIS A 177 -16.59 0.94 7.96
CA HIS A 177 -16.78 0.01 6.85
C HIS A 177 -16.16 -1.35 7.12
N LEU A 178 -14.90 -1.36 7.59
CA LEU A 178 -14.17 -2.59 7.94
C LEU A 178 -14.87 -3.35 9.06
N PHE A 179 -15.25 -2.67 10.15
CA PHE A 179 -15.98 -3.26 11.27
C PHE A 179 -17.29 -3.95 10.82
N LEU A 180 -18.11 -3.21 10.07
CA LEU A 180 -19.40 -3.73 9.59
C LEU A 180 -19.22 -4.87 8.59
N ALA A 181 -18.21 -4.81 7.73
CA ALA A 181 -17.88 -5.85 6.76
C ALA A 181 -17.41 -7.13 7.47
N LEU A 182 -16.46 -7.01 8.42
CA LEU A 182 -15.96 -8.14 9.22
C LEU A 182 -17.08 -8.80 9.99
N ARG A 183 -17.90 -8.02 10.69
CA ARG A 183 -19.05 -8.56 11.46
C ARG A 183 -20.02 -9.32 10.57
N ARG A 184 -20.32 -8.80 9.37
CA ARG A 184 -21.27 -9.42 8.45
C ARG A 184 -20.74 -10.67 7.76
N VAL A 185 -19.48 -10.66 7.34
CA VAL A 185 -18.87 -11.77 6.59
C VAL A 185 -18.52 -12.93 7.51
N TYR A 186 -17.98 -12.64 8.70
CA TYR A 186 -17.52 -13.65 9.65
C TYR A 186 -18.54 -14.01 10.72
N ASP A 187 -19.70 -13.33 10.76
CA ASP A 187 -20.81 -13.58 11.65
C ASP A 187 -20.38 -13.76 13.12
N GLN A 188 -19.78 -12.67 13.67
CA GLN A 188 -19.19 -12.67 15.01
C GLN A 188 -19.83 -11.65 15.91
N HIS A 189 -19.71 -11.90 17.24
CA HIS A 189 -20.07 -10.91 18.24
C HIS A 189 -19.24 -9.63 18.08
N TRP A 190 -19.83 -8.48 18.33
CA TRP A 190 -19.21 -7.19 18.12
C TRP A 190 -17.86 -7.00 18.82
N ALA A 191 -17.75 -7.46 20.09
CA ALA A 191 -16.53 -7.34 20.89
C ALA A 191 -15.35 -8.11 20.25
N ILE A 192 -15.57 -9.34 19.79
CA ILE A 192 -14.55 -10.15 19.09
C ILE A 192 -14.16 -9.47 17.77
N THR A 193 -15.11 -8.86 17.07
CA THR A 193 -14.85 -8.12 15.84
C THR A 193 -13.95 -6.90 16.10
N VAL A 194 -14.20 -6.15 17.18
CA VAL A 194 -13.35 -5.00 17.57
C VAL A 194 -11.92 -5.46 17.86
N ILE A 195 -11.74 -6.49 18.68
CA ILE A 195 -10.41 -7.02 19.00
C ILE A 195 -9.66 -7.41 17.72
N LYS A 196 -10.31 -8.18 16.86
CA LYS A 196 -9.69 -8.61 15.58
C LYS A 196 -9.42 -7.43 14.64
N MET A 197 -10.27 -6.43 14.63
CA MET A 197 -10.04 -5.21 13.84
C MET A 197 -8.79 -4.45 14.32
N ILE A 198 -8.57 -4.38 15.64
CA ILE A 198 -7.37 -3.78 16.21
C ILE A 198 -6.12 -4.59 15.82
N LEU A 199 -6.17 -5.92 15.97
CA LEU A 199 -5.06 -6.80 15.56
C LEU A 199 -4.77 -6.71 14.06
N LEU A 200 -5.81 -6.62 13.21
CA LEU A 200 -5.65 -6.36 11.77
C LEU A 200 -5.06 -4.98 11.51
N GLY A 201 -5.38 -3.98 12.34
CA GLY A 201 -4.76 -2.65 12.25
C GLY A 201 -3.25 -2.72 12.48
N PHE A 202 -2.79 -3.41 13.53
CA PHE A 202 -1.36 -3.65 13.77
C PHE A 202 -0.70 -4.43 12.62
N TRP A 203 -1.36 -5.46 12.12
CA TRP A 203 -0.89 -6.21 10.95
C TRP A 203 -0.77 -5.31 9.72
N GLN A 204 -1.74 -4.42 9.51
CA GLN A 204 -1.71 -3.47 8.39
C GLN A 204 -0.56 -2.47 8.52
N ILE A 205 -0.29 -1.95 9.71
CA ILE A 205 0.85 -1.06 9.96
C ILE A 205 2.16 -1.80 9.66
N PHE A 206 2.33 -3.01 10.18
CA PHE A 206 3.51 -3.84 9.93
C PHE A 206 3.69 -4.13 8.44
N SER A 207 2.64 -4.61 7.76
CA SER A 207 2.71 -4.91 6.32
C SER A 207 2.93 -3.66 5.47
N SER A 208 2.36 -2.51 5.86
CA SER A 208 2.62 -1.23 5.18
C SER A 208 4.08 -0.78 5.34
N ALA A 209 4.69 -0.98 6.51
CA ALA A 209 6.11 -0.70 6.72
C ALA A 209 7.00 -1.59 5.82
N VAL A 210 6.72 -2.88 5.75
CA VAL A 210 7.43 -3.80 4.84
C VAL A 210 7.29 -3.38 3.38
N LEU A 211 6.07 -3.05 2.95
CA LEU A 211 5.81 -2.59 1.59
C LEU A 211 6.50 -1.25 1.29
N LEU A 212 6.55 -0.32 2.24
CA LEU A 212 7.26 0.95 2.10
C LEU A 212 8.76 0.71 1.89
N ILE A 213 9.38 -0.15 2.69
CA ILE A 213 10.78 -0.54 2.51
C ILE A 213 11.00 -1.14 1.12
N THR A 214 10.10 -2.00 0.65
CA THR A 214 10.17 -2.57 -0.70
C THR A 214 10.08 -1.50 -1.79
N VAL A 215 9.22 -0.49 -1.62
CA VAL A 215 9.09 0.65 -2.54
C VAL A 215 10.38 1.46 -2.58
N LEU A 216 10.96 1.78 -1.41
CA LEU A 216 12.22 2.54 -1.32
C LEU A 216 13.37 1.77 -1.96
N LEU A 217 13.50 0.48 -1.66
CA LEU A 217 14.51 -0.36 -2.30
C LEU A 217 14.31 -0.42 -3.81
N SER A 218 13.08 -0.63 -4.29
CA SER A 218 12.80 -0.68 -5.73
C SER A 218 13.12 0.66 -6.42
N ALA A 219 12.92 1.79 -5.75
CA ALA A 219 13.30 3.11 -6.27
C ALA A 219 14.81 3.21 -6.48
N VAL A 220 15.60 2.79 -5.48
CA VAL A 220 17.08 2.75 -5.60
C VAL A 220 17.53 1.79 -6.69
N PHE A 221 16.94 0.60 -6.77
CA PHE A 221 17.31 -0.41 -7.77
C PHE A 221 16.86 -0.06 -9.20
N SER A 222 15.90 0.85 -9.38
CA SER A 222 15.42 1.28 -10.70
C SER A 222 16.35 2.26 -11.42
N VAL A 223 17.32 2.83 -10.70
CA VAL A 223 18.37 3.72 -11.20
C VAL A 223 19.58 2.90 -11.66
#